data_acbf4af2f26da489b74a2de52c9410a3
#
_entry.id   acbf4af2f26da489b74a2de52c9410a3
#
_cell.length_a   1.000
_cell.length_b   1.000
_cell.length_c   1.000
_cell.angle_alpha   90.00
_cell.angle_beta   90.00
_cell.angle_gamma   90.00
#
_symmetry.space_group_name_H-M   'P 1'
#
loop_
_entity.id
_entity.type
_entity.pdbx_description
1 polymer ?
#
loop_
_entity_poly.entity_id
_entity_poly.type
_entity_poly.pdbx_seq_one_letter_code
_entity_poly.pdbx_strand_id
1 'polypeptide(L)'
;MKIVIIEDEFILASELAETLELEGYEVVLTADNGQEALDFFKENDVDLVLCDININGDWDGIETVKRLVAIKQVPIIYLTAFTDKDTLERAKQTFPAAYIPKPYHIINLRMAIELAINNFAVKVQPLKIVRDEKPENTQKEIFLQVNDDIFIKQNYQFVKFSLSEILYLEADNIYTNINTTNKKYVIRQSIGNVHERLPVKNLIRVHRSFVVNINKIDSFNEHEVVVQGHAIPISRTYKDEFMKHFMFR
;
A
#
# COMPACT_ATOMS: atom_id res chain seq x y z
N MET A 1 9.25 17.54 9.98
CA MET A 1 8.71 17.21 8.64
C MET A 1 7.65 18.22 8.29
N LYS A 2 7.87 18.94 7.18
CA LYS A 2 7.06 20.09 6.76
C LYS A 2 5.90 19.65 5.87
N ILE A 3 4.69 19.86 6.32
CA ILE A 3 3.44 19.49 5.62
C ILE A 3 2.71 20.74 5.16
N VAL A 4 2.25 20.74 3.92
CA VAL A 4 1.27 21.69 3.38
C VAL A 4 -0.09 21.01 3.33
N ILE A 5 -1.12 21.68 3.82
CA ILE A 5 -2.53 21.28 3.72
C ILE A 5 -3.21 22.21 2.71
N ILE A 6 -3.97 21.64 1.79
CA ILE A 6 -4.79 22.39 0.82
C ILE A 6 -6.24 21.92 1.01
N GLU A 7 -7.04 22.80 1.62
CA GLU A 7 -8.41 22.51 2.06
C GLU A 7 -9.16 23.84 2.17
N ASP A 8 -10.24 24.01 1.45
CA ASP A 8 -11.01 25.25 1.40
C ASP A 8 -12.00 25.42 2.58
N GLU A 9 -12.30 24.33 3.30
CA GLU A 9 -13.08 24.38 4.52
C GLU A 9 -12.16 24.72 5.71
N PHE A 10 -12.11 25.98 6.12
CA PHE A 10 -11.24 26.50 7.18
C PHE A 10 -11.28 25.67 8.47
N ILE A 11 -12.46 25.20 8.89
CA ILE A 11 -12.62 24.41 10.12
C ILE A 11 -11.89 23.07 9.96
N LEU A 12 -12.09 22.38 8.83
CA LEU A 12 -11.44 21.10 8.57
C LEU A 12 -9.92 21.24 8.43
N ALA A 13 -9.46 22.30 7.76
CA ALA A 13 -8.04 22.61 7.64
C ALA A 13 -7.39 22.86 9.01
N SER A 14 -8.05 23.62 9.88
CA SER A 14 -7.55 23.96 11.23
C SER A 14 -7.52 22.73 12.14
N GLU A 15 -8.57 21.92 12.17
CA GLU A 15 -8.63 20.68 12.96
C GLU A 15 -7.56 19.67 12.50
N LEU A 16 -7.36 19.57 11.19
CA LEU A 16 -6.32 18.68 10.63
C LEU A 16 -4.93 19.19 11.01
N ALA A 17 -4.67 20.49 10.90
CA ALA A 17 -3.39 21.09 11.25
C ALA A 17 -3.05 20.84 12.73
N GLU A 18 -3.97 21.17 13.65
CA GLU A 18 -3.81 20.94 15.09
C GLU A 18 -3.54 19.46 15.38
N THR A 19 -4.30 18.57 14.75
CA THR A 19 -4.12 17.13 14.95
C THR A 19 -2.73 16.65 14.49
N LEU A 20 -2.24 17.12 13.35
CA LEU A 20 -0.92 16.76 12.84
C LEU A 20 0.21 17.34 13.69
N GLU A 21 0.05 18.57 14.20
CA GLU A 21 1.03 19.19 15.11
C GLU A 21 1.14 18.43 16.44
N LEU A 22 0.02 17.95 16.98
CA LEU A 22 0.00 17.08 18.17
C LEU A 22 0.73 15.73 17.92
N GLU A 23 0.73 15.23 16.70
CA GLU A 23 1.49 14.04 16.30
C GLU A 23 2.98 14.33 15.97
N GLY A 24 3.42 15.59 16.12
CA GLY A 24 4.81 16.01 15.94
C GLY A 24 5.21 16.39 14.51
N TYR A 25 4.25 16.61 13.63
CA TYR A 25 4.49 17.18 12.31
C TYR A 25 4.53 18.71 12.36
N GLU A 26 5.17 19.34 11.39
CA GLU A 26 5.20 20.79 11.22
C GLU A 26 4.29 21.17 10.05
N VAL A 27 3.12 21.75 10.34
CA VAL A 27 2.23 22.27 9.30
C VAL A 27 2.71 23.67 8.94
N VAL A 28 3.32 23.80 7.76
CA VAL A 28 3.95 25.06 7.31
C VAL A 28 2.99 25.97 6.55
N LEU A 29 1.88 25.42 6.05
CA LEU A 29 0.82 26.15 5.38
C LEU A 29 -0.50 25.38 5.46
N THR A 30 -1.58 26.10 5.68
CA THR A 30 -2.95 25.69 5.33
C THR A 30 -3.46 26.66 4.26
N ALA A 31 -3.53 26.19 3.01
CA ALA A 31 -4.01 26.98 1.88
C ALA A 31 -5.48 26.69 1.61
N ASP A 32 -6.27 27.72 1.36
CA ASP A 32 -7.69 27.59 1.01
C ASP A 32 -7.93 27.44 -0.50
N ASN A 33 -6.90 27.64 -1.31
CA ASN A 33 -6.95 27.53 -2.77
C ASN A 33 -5.61 27.12 -3.38
N GLY A 34 -5.66 26.72 -4.67
CA GLY A 34 -4.46 26.23 -5.38
C GLY A 34 -3.41 27.31 -5.65
N GLN A 35 -3.80 28.57 -5.82
CA GLN A 35 -2.86 29.66 -6.11
C GLN A 35 -1.97 29.96 -4.89
N GLU A 36 -2.56 30.05 -3.71
CA GLU A 36 -1.83 30.26 -2.45
C GLU A 36 -0.83 29.14 -2.22
N ALA A 37 -1.28 27.88 -2.38
CA ALA A 37 -0.41 26.71 -2.25
C ALA A 37 0.78 26.76 -3.24
N LEU A 38 0.52 27.15 -4.51
CA LEU A 38 1.55 27.22 -5.53
C LEU A 38 2.60 28.29 -5.24
N ASP A 39 2.18 29.47 -4.79
CA ASP A 39 3.07 30.60 -4.50
C ASP A 39 3.97 30.28 -3.28
N PHE A 40 3.40 29.70 -2.23
CA PHE A 40 4.17 29.22 -1.09
C PHE A 40 5.20 28.13 -1.50
N PHE A 41 4.77 27.17 -2.32
CA PHE A 41 5.59 26.03 -2.71
C PHE A 41 6.82 26.40 -3.55
N LYS A 42 6.76 27.51 -4.29
CA LYS A 42 7.92 28.02 -5.06
C LYS A 42 9.06 28.49 -4.20
N GLU A 43 8.74 29.04 -3.02
CA GLU A 43 9.71 29.73 -2.16
C GLU A 43 10.11 28.93 -0.92
N ASN A 44 9.37 27.85 -0.63
CA ASN A 44 9.54 27.10 0.62
C ASN A 44 9.84 25.62 0.39
N ASP A 45 10.53 25.02 1.36
CA ASP A 45 10.72 23.58 1.41
C ASP A 45 9.49 22.91 2.02
N VAL A 46 8.98 21.92 1.29
CA VAL A 46 7.82 21.09 1.65
C VAL A 46 8.23 19.63 1.50
N ASP A 47 7.90 18.82 2.51
CA ASP A 47 8.19 17.38 2.52
C ASP A 47 6.99 16.54 2.06
N LEU A 48 5.75 17.03 2.25
CA LEU A 48 4.52 16.32 1.91
C LEU A 48 3.37 17.30 1.71
N VAL A 49 2.47 16.98 0.78
CA VAL A 49 1.23 17.74 0.55
C VAL A 49 0.02 16.85 0.85
N LEU A 50 -0.87 17.32 1.71
CA LEU A 50 -2.23 16.83 1.90
C LEU A 50 -3.16 17.73 1.12
N CYS A 51 -3.94 17.22 0.19
CA CYS A 51 -4.77 18.04 -0.68
C CYS A 51 -6.17 17.46 -0.79
N ASP A 52 -7.19 18.26 -0.49
CA ASP A 52 -8.55 17.90 -0.92
C ASP A 52 -8.63 17.95 -2.46
N ILE A 53 -9.36 17.02 -3.03
CA ILE A 53 -9.64 17.00 -4.46
C ILE A 53 -10.58 18.15 -4.85
N ASN A 54 -11.59 18.42 -4.00
CA ASN A 54 -12.61 19.42 -4.25
C ASN A 54 -12.29 20.67 -3.44
N ILE A 55 -11.52 21.57 -3.99
CA ILE A 55 -11.25 22.90 -3.43
C ILE A 55 -11.84 23.97 -4.32
N ASN A 56 -12.19 25.10 -3.71
CA ASN A 56 -12.67 26.29 -4.40
C ASN A 56 -11.51 27.04 -5.10
N GLY A 57 -11.83 27.79 -6.15
CA GLY A 57 -10.89 28.63 -6.88
C GLY A 57 -10.83 28.31 -8.37
N ASP A 58 -9.80 28.83 -9.05
CA ASP A 58 -9.61 28.63 -10.48
C ASP A 58 -9.18 27.20 -10.84
N TRP A 59 -8.65 26.47 -9.88
CA TRP A 59 -8.16 25.08 -10.01
C TRP A 59 -8.74 24.19 -8.91
N ASP A 60 -9.13 22.98 -9.30
CA ASP A 60 -9.39 21.92 -8.34
C ASP A 60 -8.08 21.38 -7.72
N GLY A 61 -8.19 20.55 -6.69
CA GLY A 61 -7.02 19.98 -6.02
C GLY A 61 -6.14 19.15 -6.95
N ILE A 62 -6.71 18.53 -7.99
CA ILE A 62 -5.94 17.72 -8.97
C ILE A 62 -5.09 18.62 -9.85
N GLU A 63 -5.67 19.69 -10.39
CA GLU A 63 -4.93 20.64 -11.22
C GLU A 63 -3.87 21.38 -10.40
N THR A 64 -4.19 21.72 -9.15
CA THR A 64 -3.24 22.30 -8.19
C THR A 64 -2.04 21.38 -8.01
N VAL A 65 -2.26 20.12 -7.67
CA VAL A 65 -1.19 19.13 -7.50
C VAL A 65 -0.34 18.95 -8.76
N LYS A 66 -0.94 18.92 -9.96
CA LYS A 66 -0.18 18.85 -11.22
C LYS A 66 0.83 20.00 -11.35
N ARG A 67 0.44 21.22 -10.96
CA ARG A 67 1.31 22.39 -10.99
C ARG A 67 2.41 22.32 -9.94
N LEU A 68 2.10 21.86 -8.70
CA LEU A 68 3.08 21.67 -7.65
C LEU A 68 4.16 20.65 -8.04
N VAL A 69 3.76 19.46 -8.50
CA VAL A 69 4.72 18.40 -8.86
C VAL A 69 5.54 18.72 -10.12
N ALA A 70 5.10 19.66 -10.94
CA ALA A 70 5.89 20.19 -12.06
C ALA A 70 7.07 21.07 -11.60
N ILE A 71 6.97 21.67 -10.39
CA ILE A 71 8.05 22.49 -9.79
C ILE A 71 9.01 21.58 -9.02
N LYS A 72 8.47 20.80 -8.09
CA LYS A 72 9.26 19.90 -7.22
C LYS A 72 8.44 18.65 -6.92
N GLN A 73 9.10 17.50 -7.07
CA GLN A 73 8.47 16.21 -6.71
C GLN A 73 8.45 16.05 -5.20
N VAL A 74 7.25 15.92 -4.65
CA VAL A 74 6.99 15.59 -3.24
C VAL A 74 5.87 14.56 -3.16
N PRO A 75 5.79 13.75 -2.10
CA PRO A 75 4.67 12.85 -1.91
C PRO A 75 3.38 13.63 -1.72
N ILE A 76 2.33 13.20 -2.41
CA ILE A 76 0.99 13.77 -2.38
C ILE A 76 0.04 12.75 -1.78
N ILE A 77 -0.79 13.19 -0.83
CA ILE A 77 -1.91 12.41 -0.32
C ILE A 77 -3.19 13.20 -0.59
N TYR A 78 -4.12 12.62 -1.32
CA TYR A 78 -5.43 13.22 -1.49
C TYR A 78 -6.34 12.87 -0.30
N LEU A 79 -6.98 13.91 0.22
CA LEU A 79 -8.13 13.80 1.13
C LEU A 79 -9.38 13.94 0.26
N THR A 80 -10.34 13.03 0.36
CA THR A 80 -11.46 13.05 -0.57
C THR A 80 -12.77 12.61 0.07
N ALA A 81 -13.83 13.38 -0.10
CA ALA A 81 -15.19 12.84 -0.04
C ALA A 81 -15.37 11.93 -1.27
N PHE A 82 -16.21 10.90 -1.19
CA PHE A 82 -16.44 9.94 -2.29
C PHE A 82 -16.57 10.67 -3.62
N THR A 83 -15.59 10.47 -4.51
CA THR A 83 -15.54 11.08 -5.83
C THR A 83 -15.98 10.09 -6.90
N ASP A 84 -16.55 10.62 -7.98
CA ASP A 84 -16.90 9.84 -9.15
C ASP A 84 -15.64 9.20 -9.81
N LYS A 85 -15.89 8.26 -10.70
CA LYS A 85 -14.83 7.48 -11.36
C LYS A 85 -13.91 8.35 -12.22
N ASP A 86 -14.44 9.39 -12.85
CA ASP A 86 -13.67 10.25 -13.76
C ASP A 86 -12.70 11.14 -12.99
N THR A 87 -13.13 11.69 -11.87
CA THR A 87 -12.28 12.45 -10.95
C THR A 87 -11.14 11.58 -10.39
N LEU A 88 -11.44 10.33 -10.04
CA LEU A 88 -10.42 9.39 -9.57
C LEU A 88 -9.39 9.05 -10.67
N GLU A 89 -9.83 8.87 -11.91
CA GLU A 89 -8.93 8.61 -13.04
C GLU A 89 -8.03 9.84 -13.33
N ARG A 90 -8.54 11.06 -13.20
CA ARG A 90 -7.74 12.29 -13.30
C ARG A 90 -6.69 12.38 -12.19
N ALA A 91 -7.09 12.12 -10.94
CA ALA A 91 -6.20 12.17 -9.78
C ALA A 91 -5.07 11.14 -9.86
N LYS A 92 -5.33 9.94 -10.41
CA LYS A 92 -4.30 8.90 -10.63
C LYS A 92 -3.15 9.38 -11.52
N GLN A 93 -3.41 10.29 -12.47
CA GLN A 93 -2.39 10.81 -13.38
C GLN A 93 -1.33 11.66 -12.67
N THR A 94 -1.60 12.14 -11.46
CA THR A 94 -0.62 12.86 -10.62
C THR A 94 0.26 11.93 -9.79
N PHE A 95 0.08 10.62 -9.89
CA PHE A 95 0.82 9.60 -9.15
C PHE A 95 0.89 9.84 -7.64
N PRO A 96 -0.26 10.07 -6.96
CA PRO A 96 -0.26 10.34 -5.53
C PRO A 96 0.21 9.13 -4.73
N ALA A 97 0.75 9.38 -3.55
CA ALA A 97 1.18 8.34 -2.62
C ALA A 97 0.00 7.59 -1.99
N ALA A 98 -1.10 8.29 -1.74
CA ALA A 98 -2.31 7.70 -1.18
C ALA A 98 -3.57 8.55 -1.46
N TYR A 99 -4.74 7.93 -1.25
CA TYR A 99 -6.06 8.57 -1.15
C TYR A 99 -6.65 8.22 0.20
N ILE A 100 -7.10 9.22 0.94
CA ILE A 100 -7.72 9.06 2.26
C ILE A 100 -9.16 9.57 2.18
N PRO A 101 -10.16 8.69 2.28
CA PRO A 101 -11.56 9.12 2.27
C PRO A 101 -11.92 9.87 3.55
N LYS A 102 -12.68 10.97 3.40
CA LYS A 102 -13.32 11.69 4.51
C LYS A 102 -14.64 10.98 4.90
N PRO A 103 -14.98 10.83 6.20
CA PRO A 103 -14.16 11.17 7.36
C PRO A 103 -13.04 10.15 7.59
N TYR A 104 -11.87 10.60 8.04
CA TYR A 104 -10.72 9.76 8.31
C TYR A 104 -10.35 9.72 9.79
N HIS A 105 -9.72 8.62 10.21
CA HIS A 105 -9.10 8.51 11.52
C HIS A 105 -7.64 8.94 11.45
N ILE A 106 -7.16 9.67 12.44
CA ILE A 106 -5.77 10.17 12.49
C ILE A 106 -4.73 9.04 12.35
N ILE A 107 -4.99 7.87 12.92
CA ILE A 107 -4.11 6.70 12.80
C ILE A 107 -3.91 6.31 11.32
N ASN A 108 -4.97 6.30 10.52
CA ASN A 108 -4.88 5.95 9.10
C ASN A 108 -4.11 7.02 8.30
N LEU A 109 -4.34 8.29 8.63
CA LEU A 109 -3.63 9.40 7.99
C LEU A 109 -2.14 9.38 8.33
N ARG A 110 -1.78 9.19 9.60
CA ARG A 110 -0.39 9.06 10.04
C ARG A 110 0.34 7.92 9.32
N MET A 111 -0.28 6.74 9.25
CA MET A 111 0.29 5.61 8.52
C MET A 111 0.50 5.93 7.03
N ALA A 112 -0.46 6.62 6.40
CA ALA A 112 -0.33 7.03 5.00
C ALA A 112 0.82 8.03 4.80
N ILE A 113 0.99 8.98 5.72
CA ILE A 113 2.09 9.95 5.72
C ILE A 113 3.44 9.24 5.83
N GLU A 114 3.63 8.37 6.83
CA GLU A 114 4.87 7.62 7.03
C GLU A 114 5.24 6.79 5.79
N LEU A 115 4.25 6.15 5.18
CA LEU A 115 4.45 5.37 3.96
C LEU A 115 4.79 6.23 2.75
N ALA A 116 4.11 7.36 2.59
CA ALA A 116 4.37 8.28 1.51
C ALA A 116 5.82 8.75 1.52
N ILE A 117 6.33 9.15 2.70
CA ILE A 117 7.71 9.60 2.88
C ILE A 117 8.71 8.47 2.64
N ASN A 118 8.52 7.30 3.25
CA ASN A 118 9.44 6.17 3.09
C ASN A 118 9.56 5.72 1.62
N ASN A 119 8.43 5.63 0.91
CA ASN A 119 8.42 5.27 -0.50
C ASN A 119 9.07 6.33 -1.40
N PHE A 120 8.93 7.61 -1.03
CA PHE A 120 9.53 8.71 -1.76
C PHE A 120 11.05 8.76 -1.55
N ALA A 121 11.53 8.56 -0.33
CA ALA A 121 12.96 8.51 0.00
C ALA A 121 13.71 7.40 -0.76
N VAL A 122 13.08 6.24 -0.95
CA VAL A 122 13.64 5.13 -1.74
C VAL A 122 13.76 5.48 -3.23
N LYS A 123 12.85 6.29 -3.78
CA LYS A 123 12.91 6.75 -5.20
C LYS A 123 14.02 7.76 -5.46
N VAL A 124 14.47 8.52 -4.46
CA VAL A 124 15.45 9.61 -4.60
C VAL A 124 16.90 9.12 -4.48
N GLN A 125 17.16 7.93 -3.96
CA GLN A 125 18.51 7.36 -3.98
C GLN A 125 18.81 6.77 -5.37
N PRO A 126 19.89 7.20 -6.06
CA PRO A 126 20.30 6.61 -7.33
C PRO A 126 20.81 5.18 -7.07
N LEU A 127 19.96 4.20 -7.24
CA LEU A 127 20.38 2.80 -7.32
C LEU A 127 21.33 2.64 -8.50
N LYS A 128 22.54 2.15 -8.26
CA LYS A 128 23.46 1.68 -9.30
C LYS A 128 22.70 0.68 -10.17
N ILE A 129 22.46 1.10 -11.41
CA ILE A 129 21.74 0.33 -12.42
C ILE A 129 22.56 -0.90 -12.78
N VAL A 130 22.10 -2.08 -12.40
CA VAL A 130 22.33 -3.30 -13.18
C VAL A 130 21.12 -3.37 -14.12
N ARG A 131 21.40 -3.20 -15.42
CA ARG A 131 20.40 -3.32 -16.49
C ARG A 131 19.97 -4.77 -16.59
N ASP A 132 18.68 -5.01 -16.46
CA ASP A 132 17.79 -5.73 -17.38
C ASP A 132 16.44 -5.93 -16.66
N GLU A 133 15.40 -5.31 -17.21
CA GLU A 133 14.06 -5.81 -17.41
C GLU A 133 13.02 -4.67 -17.53
N LYS A 134 12.08 -4.85 -18.42
CA LYS A 134 11.04 -3.92 -18.89
C LYS A 134 10.10 -3.46 -17.76
N PRO A 135 9.55 -2.22 -17.81
CA PRO A 135 8.58 -1.75 -16.85
C PRO A 135 7.21 -2.42 -17.08
N GLU A 136 6.88 -3.39 -16.28
CA GLU A 136 5.50 -3.82 -16.11
C GLU A 136 4.75 -2.86 -15.19
N ASN A 137 3.67 -2.36 -15.73
CA ASN A 137 2.70 -1.45 -15.14
C ASN A 137 1.89 -2.20 -14.06
N THR A 138 2.37 -2.23 -12.82
CA THR A 138 1.67 -2.85 -11.70
C THR A 138 1.50 -1.83 -10.58
N GLN A 139 0.25 -1.44 -10.31
CA GLN A 139 -0.14 -0.79 -9.06
C GLN A 139 0.38 -1.64 -7.89
N LYS A 140 1.45 -1.18 -7.23
CA LYS A 140 2.02 -1.87 -6.07
C LYS A 140 1.03 -1.75 -4.91
N GLU A 141 0.24 -2.78 -4.69
CA GLU A 141 -0.41 -2.96 -3.39
C GLU A 141 0.68 -3.05 -2.33
N ILE A 142 0.56 -2.22 -1.30
CA ILE A 142 1.61 -2.07 -0.30
C ILE A 142 1.36 -3.09 0.81
N PHE A 143 2.30 -4.01 0.98
CA PHE A 143 2.43 -4.80 2.19
C PHE A 143 3.23 -3.99 3.20
N LEU A 144 2.65 -3.77 4.37
CA LEU A 144 3.34 -3.17 5.48
C LEU A 144 3.56 -4.23 6.55
N GLN A 145 4.75 -4.27 7.08
CA GLN A 145 5.09 -5.18 8.17
C GLN A 145 5.50 -4.39 9.40
N VAL A 146 4.91 -4.77 10.54
CA VAL A 146 5.33 -4.30 11.87
C VAL A 146 5.47 -5.54 12.74
N ASN A 147 6.68 -5.93 13.09
CA ASN A 147 7.02 -7.19 13.77
C ASN A 147 6.46 -8.39 12.98
N ASP A 148 5.60 -9.20 13.61
CA ASP A 148 4.94 -10.37 13.01
C ASP A 148 3.59 -10.06 12.37
N ASP A 149 3.22 -8.79 12.28
CA ASP A 149 1.95 -8.35 11.70
C ASP A 149 2.15 -7.77 10.31
N ILE A 150 1.26 -8.12 9.42
CA ILE A 150 1.15 -7.57 8.06
C ILE A 150 -0.11 -6.73 7.96
N PHE A 151 0.03 -5.60 7.30
CA PHE A 151 -1.09 -4.74 6.90
C PHE A 151 -1.20 -4.77 5.38
N ILE A 152 -2.38 -5.10 4.88
CA ILE A 152 -2.70 -5.05 3.46
C ILE A 152 -3.80 -4.03 3.21
N LYS A 153 -3.72 -3.32 2.09
CA LYS A 153 -4.73 -2.34 1.72
C LYS A 153 -5.94 -3.06 1.11
N GLN A 154 -7.09 -2.98 1.78
CA GLN A 154 -8.39 -3.43 1.26
C GLN A 154 -9.41 -2.29 1.38
N ASN A 155 -10.12 -1.97 0.30
CA ASN A 155 -11.19 -0.95 0.31
C ASN A 155 -10.80 0.35 1.03
N TYR A 156 -9.62 0.92 0.69
CA TYR A 156 -9.07 2.15 1.29
C TYR A 156 -8.66 2.06 2.78
N GLN A 157 -8.71 0.88 3.40
CA GLN A 157 -8.26 0.64 4.77
C GLN A 157 -7.08 -0.33 4.77
N PHE A 158 -6.18 -0.17 5.74
CA PHE A 158 -5.18 -1.18 6.02
C PHE A 158 -5.76 -2.20 7.00
N VAL A 159 -5.85 -3.44 6.55
CA VAL A 159 -6.35 -4.53 7.36
C VAL A 159 -5.17 -5.35 7.87
N LYS A 160 -5.09 -5.48 9.19
CA LYS A 160 -4.05 -6.21 9.90
C LYS A 160 -4.34 -7.70 9.96
N PHE A 161 -3.31 -8.53 9.78
CA PHE A 161 -3.30 -9.94 10.17
C PHE A 161 -1.88 -10.37 10.58
N SER A 162 -1.78 -11.41 11.41
CA SER A 162 -0.49 -11.95 11.82
C SER A 162 0.07 -12.93 10.78
N LEU A 163 1.39 -12.89 10.56
CA LEU A 163 2.09 -13.87 9.72
C LEU A 163 1.88 -15.31 10.21
N SER A 164 1.75 -15.50 11.52
CA SER A 164 1.49 -16.81 12.14
C SER A 164 0.11 -17.40 11.84
N GLU A 165 -0.84 -16.54 11.41
CA GLU A 165 -2.19 -16.96 11.05
C GLU A 165 -2.30 -17.49 9.62
N ILE A 166 -1.28 -17.25 8.77
CA ILE A 166 -1.31 -17.69 7.37
C ILE A 166 -1.29 -19.22 7.29
N LEU A 167 -2.29 -19.76 6.61
CA LEU A 167 -2.46 -21.18 6.33
C LEU A 167 -1.87 -21.54 4.97
N TYR A 168 -2.35 -20.87 3.93
CA TYR A 168 -1.88 -21.04 2.55
C TYR A 168 -2.23 -19.85 1.68
N LEU A 169 -1.55 -19.74 0.55
CA LEU A 169 -1.86 -18.78 -0.52
C LEU A 169 -2.45 -19.55 -1.69
N GLU A 170 -3.41 -18.94 -2.36
CA GLU A 170 -4.10 -19.49 -3.54
C GLU A 170 -4.15 -18.44 -4.66
N ALA A 171 -3.71 -18.80 -5.86
CA ALA A 171 -3.86 -17.95 -7.03
C ALA A 171 -5.27 -18.05 -7.60
N ASP A 172 -5.90 -16.91 -7.86
CA ASP A 172 -7.20 -16.79 -8.48
C ASP A 172 -7.15 -15.70 -9.56
N ASN A 173 -6.92 -16.09 -10.80
CA ASN A 173 -6.67 -15.20 -11.94
C ASN A 173 -5.53 -14.19 -11.67
N ILE A 174 -5.88 -12.90 -11.60
CA ILE A 174 -4.96 -11.79 -11.31
C ILE A 174 -4.84 -11.50 -9.82
N TYR A 175 -5.52 -12.25 -8.97
CA TYR A 175 -5.54 -12.10 -7.53
C TYR A 175 -4.81 -13.25 -6.83
N THR A 176 -4.35 -12.97 -5.63
CA THR A 176 -3.90 -13.98 -4.67
C THR A 176 -4.73 -13.89 -3.41
N ASN A 177 -5.28 -15.00 -3.02
CA ASN A 177 -6.00 -15.19 -1.79
C ASN A 177 -5.02 -15.61 -0.69
N ILE A 178 -4.90 -14.83 0.39
CA ILE A 178 -4.20 -15.20 1.60
C ILE A 178 -5.24 -15.79 2.54
N ASN A 179 -5.21 -17.11 2.71
CA ASN A 179 -6.11 -17.82 3.62
C ASN A 179 -5.46 -17.88 5.00
N THR A 180 -6.14 -17.35 6.01
CA THR A 180 -5.69 -17.36 7.41
C THR A 180 -6.64 -18.16 8.27
N THR A 181 -6.31 -18.38 9.53
CA THR A 181 -7.17 -19.10 10.49
C THR A 181 -8.53 -18.43 10.70
N ASN A 182 -8.62 -17.11 10.51
CA ASN A 182 -9.82 -16.35 10.84
C ASN A 182 -10.61 -15.92 9.59
N LYS A 183 -9.92 -15.52 8.52
CA LYS A 183 -10.55 -15.01 7.30
C LYS A 183 -9.63 -15.09 6.08
N LYS A 184 -10.20 -14.81 4.91
CA LYS A 184 -9.51 -14.73 3.63
C LYS A 184 -9.26 -13.27 3.27
N TYR A 185 -8.04 -12.97 2.84
CA TYR A 185 -7.65 -11.67 2.28
C TYR A 185 -7.35 -11.84 0.79
N VAL A 186 -7.78 -10.87 -0.02
CA VAL A 186 -7.62 -10.89 -1.48
C VAL A 186 -6.70 -9.77 -1.91
N ILE A 187 -5.65 -10.09 -2.66
CA ILE A 187 -4.66 -9.12 -3.15
C ILE A 187 -4.55 -9.24 -4.66
N ARG A 188 -4.56 -8.11 -5.36
CA ARG A 188 -4.39 -8.05 -6.82
C ARG A 188 -2.90 -8.10 -7.19
N GLN A 189 -2.28 -9.25 -6.95
CA GLN A 189 -0.90 -9.57 -7.33
C GLN A 189 -0.78 -11.04 -7.65
N SER A 190 0.26 -11.41 -8.41
CA SER A 190 0.58 -12.82 -8.65
C SER A 190 1.03 -13.51 -7.36
N ILE A 191 0.71 -14.79 -7.22
CA ILE A 191 1.12 -15.58 -6.06
C ILE A 191 2.64 -15.63 -5.85
N GLY A 192 3.43 -15.51 -6.92
CA GLY A 192 4.89 -15.40 -6.83
C GLY A 192 5.31 -14.12 -6.11
N ASN A 193 4.78 -12.97 -6.55
CA ASN A 193 5.07 -11.68 -5.93
C ASN A 193 4.63 -11.60 -4.47
N VAL A 194 3.45 -12.17 -4.15
CA VAL A 194 2.96 -12.23 -2.76
C VAL A 194 3.86 -13.11 -1.91
N HIS A 195 4.22 -14.28 -2.40
CA HIS A 195 5.10 -15.23 -1.69
C HIS A 195 6.49 -14.63 -1.39
N GLU A 196 7.11 -13.97 -2.37
CA GLU A 196 8.42 -13.33 -2.20
C GLU A 196 8.42 -12.16 -1.21
N ARG A 197 7.28 -11.47 -1.06
CA ARG A 197 7.15 -10.32 -0.15
C ARG A 197 6.78 -10.68 1.27
N LEU A 198 6.22 -11.88 1.49
CA LEU A 198 5.89 -12.34 2.83
C LEU A 198 7.15 -12.91 3.49
N PRO A 199 7.65 -12.33 4.60
CA PRO A 199 8.88 -12.76 5.26
C PRO A 199 8.66 -14.03 6.11
N VAL A 200 7.96 -15.02 5.56
CA VAL A 200 7.61 -16.28 6.23
C VAL A 200 8.40 -17.43 5.62
N LYS A 201 9.45 -17.83 6.29
CA LYS A 201 10.33 -18.95 5.82
C LYS A 201 9.62 -20.28 5.65
N ASN A 202 8.47 -20.44 6.30
CA ASN A 202 7.71 -21.69 6.32
C ASN A 202 6.61 -21.75 5.24
N LEU A 203 6.53 -20.76 4.35
CA LEU A 203 5.66 -20.77 3.18
C LEU A 203 6.37 -21.47 2.03
N ILE A 204 5.87 -22.63 1.63
CA ILE A 204 6.49 -23.47 0.59
C ILE A 204 5.55 -23.63 -0.60
N ARG A 205 6.07 -23.43 -1.79
CA ARG A 205 5.29 -23.59 -3.01
C ARG A 205 5.11 -25.07 -3.34
N VAL A 206 3.85 -25.50 -3.47
CA VAL A 206 3.50 -26.90 -3.76
C VAL A 206 2.83 -27.07 -5.13
N HIS A 207 2.32 -25.96 -5.69
CA HIS A 207 1.65 -25.93 -6.98
C HIS A 207 1.83 -24.57 -7.65
N ARG A 208 1.62 -24.49 -8.98
CA ARG A 208 1.62 -23.20 -9.69
C ARG A 208 0.64 -22.18 -9.09
N SER A 209 -0.43 -22.68 -8.45
CA SER A 209 -1.50 -21.87 -7.85
C SER A 209 -1.55 -21.93 -6.32
N PHE A 210 -0.64 -22.65 -5.66
CA PHE A 210 -0.67 -22.81 -4.21
C PHE A 210 0.70 -22.74 -3.55
N VAL A 211 0.73 -22.04 -2.39
CA VAL A 211 1.84 -21.98 -1.44
C VAL A 211 1.28 -22.34 -0.07
N VAL A 212 1.84 -23.28 0.66
CA VAL A 212 1.35 -23.74 1.96
C VAL A 212 2.29 -23.37 3.09
N ASN A 213 1.75 -23.13 4.27
CA ASN A 213 2.53 -22.99 5.49
C ASN A 213 2.81 -24.39 6.06
N ILE A 214 4.06 -24.81 5.99
CA ILE A 214 4.48 -26.15 6.43
C ILE A 214 4.14 -26.45 7.89
N ASN A 215 4.11 -25.40 8.74
CA ASN A 215 3.76 -25.55 10.16
C ASN A 215 2.25 -25.72 10.42
N LYS A 216 1.43 -25.61 9.37
CA LYS A 216 -0.04 -25.69 9.44
C LYS A 216 -0.60 -26.88 8.68
N ILE A 217 0.27 -27.79 8.25
CA ILE A 217 -0.12 -29.01 7.53
C ILE A 217 -0.69 -30.01 8.54
N ASP A 218 -1.88 -30.52 8.25
CA ASP A 218 -2.52 -31.61 9.01
C ASP A 218 -2.00 -32.97 8.55
N SER A 219 -1.92 -33.18 7.24
CA SER A 219 -1.42 -34.40 6.61
C SER A 219 -1.02 -34.14 5.16
N PHE A 220 -0.25 -35.04 4.58
CA PHE A 220 0.06 -35.00 3.15
C PHE A 220 0.33 -36.41 2.60
N ASN A 221 0.19 -36.52 1.28
CA ASN A 221 0.59 -37.70 0.51
C ASN A 221 1.38 -37.28 -0.76
N GLU A 222 1.57 -38.16 -1.69
CA GLU A 222 2.30 -37.85 -2.92
C GLU A 222 1.62 -36.86 -3.86
N HIS A 223 0.32 -36.61 -3.69
CA HIS A 223 -0.52 -35.84 -4.61
C HIS A 223 -1.11 -34.58 -4.01
N GLU A 224 -1.26 -34.53 -2.68
CA GLU A 224 -1.93 -33.43 -1.99
C GLU A 224 -1.39 -33.20 -0.58
N VAL A 225 -1.59 -31.96 -0.12
CA VAL A 225 -1.37 -31.52 1.27
C VAL A 225 -2.73 -31.08 1.84
N VAL A 226 -3.03 -31.50 3.04
CA VAL A 226 -4.24 -31.09 3.77
C VAL A 226 -3.87 -30.01 4.79
N VAL A 227 -4.55 -28.86 4.73
CA VAL A 227 -4.39 -27.74 5.66
C VAL A 227 -5.76 -27.32 6.16
N GLN A 228 -6.05 -27.49 7.43
CA GLN A 228 -7.37 -27.27 8.06
C GLN A 228 -8.52 -27.91 7.27
N GLY A 229 -8.33 -29.16 6.87
CA GLY A 229 -9.31 -29.94 6.13
C GLY A 229 -9.44 -29.58 4.63
N HIS A 230 -8.67 -28.63 4.12
CA HIS A 230 -8.62 -28.28 2.71
C HIS A 230 -7.52 -29.09 2.00
N ALA A 231 -7.90 -29.90 1.01
CA ALA A 231 -6.95 -30.63 0.18
C ALA A 231 -6.36 -29.72 -0.91
N ILE A 232 -5.06 -29.55 -0.91
CA ILE A 232 -4.28 -28.69 -1.82
C ILE A 232 -3.38 -29.58 -2.68
N PRO A 233 -3.47 -29.53 -4.02
CA PRO A 233 -2.71 -30.40 -4.88
C PRO A 233 -1.21 -30.09 -4.87
N ILE A 234 -0.37 -31.14 -4.89
CA ILE A 234 1.07 -31.04 -5.11
C ILE A 234 1.34 -31.34 -6.59
N SER A 235 1.95 -30.39 -7.31
CA SER A 235 2.37 -30.67 -8.69
C SER A 235 3.77 -31.33 -8.72
N ARG A 236 4.00 -32.12 -9.77
CA ARG A 236 5.28 -32.84 -9.95
C ARG A 236 6.50 -31.90 -9.88
N THR A 237 6.37 -30.69 -10.39
CA THR A 237 7.45 -29.70 -10.43
C THR A 237 7.91 -29.23 -9.05
N TYR A 238 6.99 -29.19 -8.06
CA TYR A 238 7.28 -28.68 -6.72
C TYR A 238 7.42 -29.78 -5.66
N LYS A 239 7.13 -31.04 -6.01
CA LYS A 239 7.12 -32.15 -5.07
C LYS A 239 8.49 -32.36 -4.41
N ASP A 240 9.56 -32.40 -5.21
CA ASP A 240 10.91 -32.66 -4.70
C ASP A 240 11.37 -31.54 -3.75
N GLU A 241 11.05 -30.28 -4.07
CA GLU A 241 11.39 -29.16 -3.20
C GLU A 241 10.58 -29.19 -1.89
N PHE A 242 9.29 -29.50 -1.98
CA PHE A 242 8.43 -29.68 -0.80
C PHE A 242 8.95 -30.78 0.11
N MET A 243 9.33 -31.94 -0.44
CA MET A 243 9.82 -33.10 0.33
C MET A 243 11.14 -32.85 1.05
N LYS A 244 11.99 -31.91 0.57
CA LYS A 244 13.25 -31.54 1.25
C LYS A 244 13.05 -30.92 2.63
N HIS A 245 11.87 -30.38 2.90
CA HIS A 245 11.55 -29.79 4.21
C HIS A 245 11.23 -30.83 5.29
N PHE A 246 11.07 -32.08 4.92
CA PHE A 246 10.80 -33.18 5.86
C PHE A 246 12.06 -34.06 6.02
N MET A 247 12.50 -34.19 7.26
CA MET A 247 13.59 -35.17 7.58
C MET A 247 12.98 -36.56 7.76
N PHE A 248 13.37 -37.47 6.88
CA PHE A 248 13.09 -38.88 7.13
C PHE A 248 14.07 -39.39 8.20
N ARG A 249 13.54 -39.85 9.31
CA ARG A 249 14.29 -40.51 10.39
C ARG A 249 14.13 -42.00 10.26
#